data_08be5b85a9a06bee51ac70d723053018
#
_entry.id   08be5b85a9a06bee51ac70d723053018
#
_cell.length_a   1.000
_cell.length_b   1.000
_cell.length_c   1.000
_cell.angle_alpha   90.00
_cell.angle_beta   90.00
_cell.angle_gamma   90.00
#
_symmetry.space_group_name_H-M   'P 1'
#
loop_
_entity.id
_entity.type
_entity.pdbx_description
1 polymer ?
#
loop_
_entity_poly.entity_id
_entity_poly.type
_entity_poly.pdbx_seq_one_letter_code
_entity_poly.pdbx_strand_id
1 'polypeptide(L)'
;MKKFSIADSVFRVNLKYARLQNKSKELFFRCLQENRPVEYFKTELSKIWDIDDIEYMESQIIEYEEYLHEYNTGKKLEKATVVGLSALAIVSKTNKLFQKVKEKEYTLRINSFGYEKNKSEYLKKLVPKYTSDVKPYRNNNGEVIRFVKPSTYNSMAYNTTLTRNGWIQTLNDGEDMNIGYYYIPFHNFSCPHCIDHQEIAMSREQCLKLLGTANEGTQELLHPNCKCTLSFYNNNIRLRDTFDRQQLENEYNIRQQVNTLTLKKEELLSDIRIQKELGNQDEVDKLNQQRRKVNSSIKELQQQLPTEELRKQVVIR
;
A
#
# COMPACT_ATOMS: atom_id res chain seq x y z
N MET A 1 -10.10 19.60 14.28
CA MET A 1 -9.07 19.07 13.35
C MET A 1 -9.41 17.64 12.93
N LYS A 2 -9.34 17.29 11.66
CA LYS A 2 -9.63 15.91 11.19
C LYS A 2 -8.39 15.05 11.46
N LYS A 3 -8.55 13.98 12.23
CA LYS A 3 -7.42 13.08 12.56
C LYS A 3 -6.89 12.40 11.29
N PHE A 4 -5.62 12.58 10.99
CA PHE A 4 -4.95 11.89 9.88
C PHE A 4 -4.65 10.42 10.24
N SER A 5 -4.96 9.50 9.36
CA SER A 5 -4.70 8.06 9.55
C SER A 5 -3.70 7.56 8.49
N ILE A 6 -2.46 7.35 8.91
CA ILE A 6 -1.41 6.77 8.03
C ILE A 6 -1.88 5.45 7.44
N ALA A 7 -2.47 4.58 8.27
CA ALA A 7 -2.89 3.25 7.84
C ALA A 7 -3.93 3.30 6.72
N ASP A 8 -4.89 4.24 6.80
CA ASP A 8 -5.94 4.39 5.79
C ASP A 8 -5.38 5.04 4.52
N SER A 9 -4.49 6.03 4.67
CA SER A 9 -3.82 6.68 3.54
C SER A 9 -3.00 5.66 2.73
N VAL A 10 -2.16 4.87 3.40
CA VAL A 10 -1.35 3.81 2.76
C VAL A 10 -2.22 2.76 2.07
N PHE A 11 -3.32 2.35 2.69
CA PHE A 11 -4.21 1.38 2.05
C PHE A 11 -4.93 1.96 0.84
N ARG A 12 -5.35 3.23 0.87
CA ARG A 12 -5.94 3.92 -0.30
C ARG A 12 -4.98 3.94 -1.47
N VAL A 13 -3.70 4.24 -1.25
CA VAL A 13 -2.66 4.18 -2.27
C VAL A 13 -2.54 2.76 -2.84
N ASN A 14 -2.47 1.74 -1.99
CA ASN A 14 -2.41 0.35 -2.45
C ASN A 14 -3.64 -0.04 -3.29
N LEU A 15 -4.83 0.31 -2.83
CA LEU A 15 -6.08 0.04 -3.55
C LEU A 15 -6.15 0.78 -4.89
N LYS A 16 -5.70 2.05 -4.94
CA LYS A 16 -5.61 2.82 -6.19
C LYS A 16 -4.75 2.09 -7.22
N TYR A 17 -3.54 1.69 -6.84
CA TYR A 17 -2.64 0.96 -7.76
C TYR A 17 -3.16 -0.43 -8.14
N ALA A 18 -3.81 -1.14 -7.23
CA ALA A 18 -4.48 -2.40 -7.56
C ALA A 18 -5.56 -2.21 -8.63
N ARG A 19 -6.34 -1.12 -8.55
CA ARG A 19 -7.34 -0.77 -9.56
C ARG A 19 -6.72 -0.41 -10.91
N LEU A 20 -5.60 0.30 -10.93
CA LEU A 20 -4.86 0.59 -12.17
C LEU A 20 -4.35 -0.68 -12.84
N GLN A 21 -3.81 -1.62 -12.05
CA GLN A 21 -3.39 -2.94 -12.54
C GLN A 21 -4.57 -3.73 -13.13
N ASN A 22 -5.73 -3.69 -12.49
CA ASN A 22 -6.95 -4.34 -12.97
C ASN A 22 -7.45 -3.71 -14.27
N LYS A 23 -7.48 -2.37 -14.37
CA LYS A 23 -7.78 -1.66 -15.63
C LYS A 23 -6.82 -2.03 -16.75
N SER A 24 -5.51 -2.16 -16.42
CA SER A 24 -4.50 -2.59 -17.40
C SER A 24 -4.74 -4.02 -17.87
N LYS A 25 -5.18 -4.92 -16.98
CA LYS A 25 -5.58 -6.28 -17.30
C LYS A 25 -6.79 -6.30 -18.23
N GLU A 26 -7.82 -5.54 -17.91
CA GLU A 26 -9.04 -5.40 -18.73
C GLU A 26 -8.69 -4.85 -20.13
N LEU A 27 -7.88 -3.80 -20.22
CA LEU A 27 -7.37 -3.28 -21.48
C LEU A 27 -6.61 -4.32 -22.28
N PHE A 28 -5.72 -5.08 -21.63
CA PHE A 28 -4.92 -6.13 -22.28
C PHE A 28 -5.80 -7.17 -22.97
N PHE A 29 -6.81 -7.70 -22.29
CA PHE A 29 -7.71 -8.71 -22.85
C PHE A 29 -8.62 -8.13 -23.92
N ARG A 30 -9.16 -6.93 -23.74
CA ARG A 30 -9.95 -6.24 -24.75
C ARG A 30 -9.17 -6.01 -26.02
N CYS A 31 -7.93 -5.51 -25.91
CA CYS A 31 -7.08 -5.29 -27.08
C CYS A 31 -6.73 -6.57 -27.82
N LEU A 32 -6.47 -7.68 -27.10
CA LEU A 32 -6.28 -8.99 -27.74
C LEU A 32 -7.54 -9.47 -28.46
N GLN A 33 -8.70 -9.37 -27.81
CA GLN A 33 -9.99 -9.78 -28.40
C GLN A 33 -10.30 -9.01 -29.68
N GLU A 34 -10.08 -7.70 -29.67
CA GLU A 34 -10.29 -6.80 -30.81
C GLU A 34 -9.14 -6.80 -31.82
N ASN A 35 -8.08 -7.58 -31.58
CA ASN A 35 -6.87 -7.63 -32.39
C ASN A 35 -6.24 -6.25 -32.62
N ARG A 36 -6.17 -5.42 -31.57
CA ARG A 36 -5.61 -4.06 -31.65
C ARG A 36 -4.08 -4.09 -31.81
N PRO A 37 -3.50 -3.17 -32.57
CA PRO A 37 -2.03 -3.11 -32.72
C PRO A 37 -1.34 -2.75 -31.40
N VAL A 38 -0.07 -3.11 -31.28
CA VAL A 38 0.77 -2.84 -30.08
C VAL A 38 0.78 -1.37 -29.70
N GLU A 39 0.88 -0.48 -30.67
CA GLU A 39 0.91 0.98 -30.46
C GLU A 39 -0.39 1.50 -29.83
N TYR A 40 -1.55 0.93 -30.21
CA TYR A 40 -2.79 1.27 -29.57
C TYR A 40 -2.80 0.84 -28.09
N PHE A 41 -2.41 -0.41 -27.82
CA PHE A 41 -2.33 -0.91 -26.43
C PHE A 41 -1.40 -0.04 -25.58
N LYS A 42 -0.22 0.30 -26.11
CA LYS A 42 0.79 1.13 -25.43
C LYS A 42 0.24 2.51 -25.10
N THR A 43 -0.42 3.17 -26.06
CA THR A 43 -1.03 4.50 -25.89
C THR A 43 -2.13 4.47 -24.80
N GLU A 44 -3.02 3.48 -24.85
CA GLU A 44 -4.10 3.36 -23.86
C GLU A 44 -3.56 2.95 -22.48
N LEU A 45 -2.51 2.11 -22.43
CA LEU A 45 -1.86 1.75 -21.19
C LEU A 45 -1.19 2.95 -20.52
N SER A 46 -0.51 3.80 -21.30
CA SER A 46 0.10 5.03 -20.77
C SER A 46 -0.94 5.97 -20.16
N LYS A 47 -2.12 6.12 -20.79
CA LYS A 47 -3.23 6.93 -20.23
C LYS A 47 -3.74 6.40 -18.88
N ILE A 48 -3.74 5.07 -18.68
CA ILE A 48 -4.12 4.49 -17.39
C ILE A 48 -3.11 4.84 -16.30
N TRP A 49 -1.83 4.93 -16.67
CA TRP A 49 -0.70 5.18 -15.75
C TRP A 49 -0.16 6.61 -15.80
N ASP A 50 -0.74 7.45 -16.65
CA ASP A 50 -0.46 8.88 -16.74
C ASP A 50 -1.25 9.63 -15.66
N ILE A 51 -1.07 9.21 -14.45
CA ILE A 51 -1.65 9.87 -13.30
C ILE A 51 -0.48 10.49 -12.56
N ASP A 52 -0.63 11.75 -12.21
CA ASP A 52 0.33 12.51 -11.40
C ASP A 52 0.28 12.00 -9.94
N ASP A 53 0.62 10.70 -9.79
CA ASP A 53 0.55 9.99 -8.53
C ASP A 53 1.59 10.49 -7.54
N ILE A 54 2.69 11.05 -8.06
CA ILE A 54 3.75 11.63 -7.23
C ILE A 54 3.22 12.91 -6.59
N GLU A 55 2.64 13.82 -7.34
CA GLU A 55 2.04 15.05 -6.80
C GLU A 55 0.95 14.74 -5.77
N TYR A 56 0.09 13.74 -6.04
CA TYR A 56 -0.90 13.31 -5.06
C TYR A 56 -0.26 12.79 -3.76
N MET A 57 0.78 11.95 -3.87
CA MET A 57 1.48 11.43 -2.70
C MET A 57 2.23 12.53 -1.95
N GLU A 58 2.84 13.44 -2.66
CA GLU A 58 3.52 14.62 -2.09
C GLU A 58 2.52 15.50 -1.34
N SER A 59 1.36 15.81 -1.94
CA SER A 59 0.33 16.58 -1.26
C SER A 59 -0.17 15.93 0.03
N GLN A 60 -0.30 14.61 0.05
CA GLN A 60 -0.69 13.88 1.26
C GLN A 60 0.41 13.87 2.33
N ILE A 61 1.69 13.87 1.94
CA ILE A 61 2.81 13.97 2.87
C ILE A 61 2.86 15.38 3.47
N ILE A 62 2.70 16.41 2.66
CA ILE A 62 2.63 17.81 3.10
C ILE A 62 1.44 18.00 4.06
N GLU A 63 0.24 17.53 3.71
CA GLU A 63 -0.94 17.58 4.59
C GLU A 63 -0.68 16.90 5.94
N TYR A 64 0.09 15.81 5.95
CA TYR A 64 0.45 15.11 7.18
C TYR A 64 1.49 15.87 8.00
N GLU A 65 2.49 16.47 7.38
CA GLU A 65 3.48 17.32 8.05
C GLU A 65 2.81 18.56 8.67
N GLU A 66 1.94 19.24 7.91
CA GLU A 66 1.15 20.37 8.42
C GLU A 66 0.27 19.96 9.61
N TYR A 67 -0.42 18.83 9.50
CA TYR A 67 -1.22 18.27 10.59
C TYR A 67 -0.37 18.02 11.85
N LEU A 68 0.81 17.40 11.71
CA LEU A 68 1.68 17.10 12.84
C LEU A 68 2.23 18.39 13.48
N HIS A 69 2.68 19.34 12.66
CA HIS A 69 3.20 20.61 13.17
C HIS A 69 2.11 21.37 13.94
N GLU A 70 0.89 21.48 13.40
CA GLU A 70 -0.22 22.11 14.11
C GLU A 70 -0.59 21.36 15.39
N TYR A 71 -0.58 20.02 15.36
CA TYR A 71 -0.82 19.19 16.54
C TYR A 71 0.24 19.36 17.62
N ASN A 72 1.52 19.45 17.23
CA ASN A 72 2.65 19.57 18.13
C ASN A 72 2.79 20.98 18.72
N THR A 73 2.61 22.01 17.92
CA THR A 73 2.96 23.39 18.26
C THR A 73 1.75 24.32 18.46
N GLY A 74 0.58 23.93 18.01
CA GLY A 74 -0.60 24.80 17.92
C GLY A 74 -0.52 25.90 16.87
N LYS A 75 0.50 25.86 15.99
CA LYS A 75 0.75 26.86 14.95
C LYS A 75 0.64 26.22 13.56
N LYS A 76 0.33 27.02 12.57
CA LYS A 76 0.39 26.55 11.17
C LYS A 76 1.82 26.50 10.67
N LEU A 77 2.13 25.47 9.90
CA LEU A 77 3.43 25.34 9.25
C LEU A 77 3.54 26.37 8.13
N GLU A 78 4.59 27.18 8.17
CA GLU A 78 4.82 28.20 7.12
C GLU A 78 5.30 27.58 5.80
N LYS A 79 6.10 26.51 5.89
CA LYS A 79 6.60 25.79 4.72
C LYS A 79 6.93 24.34 5.10
N ALA A 80 6.21 23.39 4.46
CA ALA A 80 6.51 21.99 4.63
C ALA A 80 7.86 21.61 3.99
N THR A 81 8.65 20.80 4.72
CA THR A 81 9.95 20.32 4.24
C THR A 81 9.82 18.85 3.89
N VAL A 82 9.44 18.55 2.65
CA VAL A 82 9.34 17.17 2.20
C VAL A 82 10.73 16.56 2.08
N VAL A 83 11.11 15.75 3.08
CA VAL A 83 12.34 14.97 3.07
C VAL A 83 12.03 13.59 2.51
N GLY A 84 12.78 13.13 1.50
CA GLY A 84 12.65 11.75 1.00
C GLY A 84 11.87 11.59 -0.30
N LEU A 85 11.74 12.65 -1.11
CA LEU A 85 11.19 12.57 -2.50
C LEU A 85 11.86 11.46 -3.33
N SER A 86 13.09 11.06 -2.98
CA SER A 86 13.79 9.94 -3.62
C SER A 86 13.01 8.62 -3.54
N ALA A 87 12.26 8.39 -2.46
CA ALA A 87 11.44 7.19 -2.33
C ALA A 87 10.22 7.24 -3.28
N LEU A 88 9.64 8.41 -3.50
CA LEU A 88 8.53 8.60 -4.44
C LEU A 88 9.00 8.52 -5.91
N ALA A 89 10.23 8.93 -6.22
CA ALA A 89 10.82 8.74 -7.55
C ALA A 89 10.88 7.25 -7.96
N ILE A 90 10.94 6.36 -6.98
CA ILE A 90 10.87 4.91 -7.21
C ILE A 90 9.49 4.48 -7.71
N VAL A 91 8.42 5.17 -7.29
CA VAL A 91 7.05 4.93 -7.76
C VAL A 91 6.97 5.11 -9.28
N SER A 92 7.45 6.26 -9.79
CA SER A 92 7.50 6.53 -11.24
C SER A 92 8.30 5.46 -12.00
N LYS A 93 9.48 5.07 -11.48
CA LYS A 93 10.29 4.00 -12.09
C LYS A 93 9.55 2.66 -12.10
N THR A 94 8.83 2.33 -11.05
CA THR A 94 8.05 1.09 -10.94
C THR A 94 6.88 1.10 -11.92
N ASN A 95 6.18 2.23 -12.06
CA ASN A 95 5.09 2.39 -13.01
C ASN A 95 5.57 2.25 -14.47
N LYS A 96 6.69 2.90 -14.82
CA LYS A 96 7.32 2.75 -16.14
C LYS A 96 7.79 1.33 -16.41
N LEU A 97 8.33 0.64 -15.40
CA LEU A 97 8.72 -0.77 -15.53
C LEU A 97 7.49 -1.65 -15.79
N PHE A 98 6.40 -1.44 -15.07
CA PHE A 98 5.16 -2.19 -15.30
C PHE A 98 4.65 -2.01 -16.73
N GLN A 99 4.58 -0.77 -17.22
CA GLN A 99 4.15 -0.48 -18.58
C GLN A 99 5.03 -1.21 -19.61
N LYS A 100 6.36 -1.12 -19.50
CA LYS A 100 7.30 -1.81 -20.39
C LYS A 100 7.13 -3.33 -20.39
N VAL A 101 6.95 -3.93 -19.21
CA VAL A 101 6.72 -5.38 -19.09
C VAL A 101 5.42 -5.80 -19.76
N LYS A 102 4.33 -5.03 -19.55
CA LYS A 102 3.02 -5.33 -20.15
C LYS A 102 2.99 -5.08 -21.66
N GLU A 103 3.67 -4.06 -22.14
CA GLU A 103 3.87 -3.82 -23.57
C GLU A 103 4.59 -5.00 -24.24
N LYS A 104 5.68 -5.47 -23.64
CA LYS A 104 6.42 -6.64 -24.14
C LYS A 104 5.56 -7.91 -24.10
N GLU A 105 4.84 -8.13 -23.00
CA GLU A 105 3.93 -9.28 -22.87
C GLU A 105 2.83 -9.22 -23.93
N TYR A 106 2.21 -8.06 -24.13
CA TYR A 106 1.20 -7.86 -25.15
C TYR A 106 1.75 -8.13 -26.56
N THR A 107 2.94 -7.61 -26.90
CA THR A 107 3.60 -7.85 -28.18
C THR A 107 3.78 -9.34 -28.46
N LEU A 108 4.24 -10.09 -27.46
CA LEU A 108 4.40 -11.55 -27.60
C LEU A 108 3.05 -12.25 -27.76
N ARG A 109 2.02 -11.81 -27.06
CA ARG A 109 0.70 -12.44 -27.10
C ARG A 109 -0.06 -12.13 -28.38
N ILE A 110 -0.04 -10.89 -28.88
CA ILE A 110 -0.72 -10.52 -30.12
C ILE A 110 -0.13 -11.26 -31.31
N ASN A 111 1.18 -11.46 -31.34
CA ASN A 111 1.86 -12.20 -32.38
C ASN A 111 1.43 -13.69 -32.38
N SER A 112 1.36 -14.34 -31.21
CA SER A 112 0.89 -15.71 -31.11
C SER A 112 -0.63 -15.83 -31.31
N PHE A 113 -1.39 -14.84 -30.91
CA PHE A 113 -2.85 -14.81 -31.04
C PHE A 113 -3.32 -14.84 -32.49
N GLY A 114 -2.53 -14.28 -33.42
CA GLY A 114 -2.82 -14.34 -34.86
C GLY A 114 -2.91 -15.77 -35.41
N TYR A 115 -2.20 -16.72 -34.80
CA TYR A 115 -2.15 -18.13 -35.23
C TYR A 115 -3.14 -19.06 -34.48
N GLU A 116 -3.86 -18.53 -33.48
CA GLU A 116 -4.79 -19.34 -32.69
C GLU A 116 -6.07 -19.66 -33.46
N LYS A 117 -6.39 -20.95 -33.60
CA LYS A 117 -7.61 -21.43 -34.27
C LYS A 117 -8.88 -21.10 -33.49
N ASN A 118 -8.82 -21.19 -32.14
CA ASN A 118 -9.92 -20.85 -31.25
C ASN A 118 -9.51 -19.70 -30.31
N LYS A 119 -9.65 -18.49 -30.82
CA LYS A 119 -9.27 -17.26 -30.12
C LYS A 119 -9.98 -17.08 -28.80
N SER A 120 -11.27 -17.38 -28.74
CA SER A 120 -12.07 -17.24 -27.51
C SER A 120 -11.59 -18.20 -26.41
N GLU A 121 -11.36 -19.45 -26.75
CA GLU A 121 -10.86 -20.45 -25.79
C GLU A 121 -9.44 -20.13 -25.31
N TYR A 122 -8.58 -19.63 -26.20
CA TYR A 122 -7.26 -19.15 -25.84
C TYR A 122 -7.32 -18.04 -24.80
N LEU A 123 -8.15 -17.01 -25.03
CA LEU A 123 -8.31 -15.90 -24.10
C LEU A 123 -8.84 -16.36 -22.74
N LYS A 124 -9.85 -17.23 -22.71
CA LYS A 124 -10.39 -17.81 -21.47
C LYS A 124 -9.32 -18.50 -20.63
N LYS A 125 -8.42 -19.26 -21.27
CA LYS A 125 -7.29 -19.95 -20.61
C LYS A 125 -6.17 -19.00 -20.20
N LEU A 126 -6.07 -17.82 -20.82
CA LEU A 126 -5.03 -16.84 -20.53
C LEU A 126 -5.37 -15.98 -19.29
N VAL A 127 -6.66 -15.67 -19.05
CA VAL A 127 -7.08 -14.81 -17.94
C VAL A 127 -6.50 -15.24 -16.59
N PRO A 128 -6.57 -16.51 -16.15
CA PRO A 128 -6.01 -16.94 -14.87
C PRO A 128 -4.47 -16.96 -14.83
N LYS A 129 -3.81 -16.88 -15.98
CA LYS A 129 -2.33 -16.87 -16.09
C LYS A 129 -1.74 -15.46 -16.12
N TYR A 130 -2.61 -14.45 -16.23
CA TYR A 130 -2.13 -13.07 -16.21
C TYR A 130 -1.63 -12.70 -14.82
N THR A 131 -0.46 -12.09 -14.73
CA THR A 131 0.09 -11.57 -13.49
C THR A 131 0.42 -10.09 -13.62
N SER A 132 0.29 -9.37 -12.50
CA SER A 132 0.77 -8.00 -12.36
C SER A 132 2.15 -7.92 -11.67
N ASP A 133 2.76 -9.05 -11.37
CA ASP A 133 4.07 -9.11 -10.70
C ASP A 133 5.18 -8.73 -11.68
N VAL A 134 5.88 -7.65 -11.41
CA VAL A 134 6.89 -7.12 -12.34
C VAL A 134 8.21 -6.74 -11.67
N LYS A 135 8.21 -6.47 -10.36
CA LYS A 135 9.41 -6.03 -9.67
C LYS A 135 10.02 -7.16 -8.87
N PRO A 136 11.32 -7.49 -9.10
CA PRO A 136 12.01 -8.47 -8.28
C PRO A 136 12.26 -7.90 -6.87
N TYR A 137 11.84 -8.63 -5.86
CA TYR A 137 12.24 -8.41 -4.48
C TYR A 137 13.49 -9.26 -4.22
N ARG A 138 14.56 -8.60 -3.78
CA ARG A 138 15.86 -9.24 -3.57
C ARG A 138 16.19 -9.31 -2.08
N ASN A 139 16.90 -10.35 -1.67
CA ASN A 139 17.49 -10.45 -0.34
C ASN A 139 18.76 -9.58 -0.24
N ASN A 140 19.39 -9.59 0.93
CA ASN A 140 20.62 -8.83 1.17
C ASN A 140 21.80 -9.28 0.28
N ASN A 141 21.76 -10.51 -0.24
CA ASN A 141 22.76 -11.06 -1.16
C ASN A 141 22.47 -10.72 -2.64
N GLY A 142 21.41 -9.95 -2.93
CA GLY A 142 21.01 -9.57 -4.28
C GLY A 142 20.23 -10.65 -5.04
N GLU A 143 19.91 -11.79 -4.44
CA GLU A 143 19.14 -12.86 -5.05
C GLU A 143 17.64 -12.50 -5.11
N VAL A 144 16.98 -12.83 -6.22
CA VAL A 144 15.54 -12.60 -6.37
C VAL A 144 14.77 -13.64 -5.56
N ILE A 145 14.11 -13.20 -4.49
CA ILE A 145 13.26 -14.06 -3.66
C ILE A 145 11.86 -14.22 -4.27
N ARG A 146 11.31 -13.12 -4.78
CA ARG A 146 9.96 -13.08 -5.37
C ARG A 146 9.80 -11.85 -6.26
N PHE A 147 8.76 -11.87 -7.08
CA PHE A 147 8.29 -10.67 -7.76
C PHE A 147 7.12 -10.04 -6.98
N VAL A 148 7.02 -8.73 -7.03
CA VAL A 148 5.96 -7.97 -6.33
C VAL A 148 5.16 -7.12 -7.32
N LYS A 149 3.90 -6.94 -7.00
CA LYS A 149 2.99 -6.06 -7.76
C LYS A 149 3.38 -4.58 -7.55
N PRO A 150 3.20 -3.72 -8.56
CA PRO A 150 3.40 -2.27 -8.39
C PRO A 150 2.62 -1.69 -7.21
N SER A 151 1.36 -2.11 -7.00
CA SER A 151 0.54 -1.66 -5.87
C SER A 151 1.22 -1.90 -4.52
N THR A 152 1.75 -3.10 -4.31
CA THR A 152 2.46 -3.45 -3.06
C THR A 152 3.71 -2.60 -2.89
N TYR A 153 4.50 -2.45 -3.95
CA TYR A 153 5.75 -1.72 -3.86
C TYR A 153 5.54 -0.23 -3.66
N ASN A 154 4.63 0.38 -4.42
CA ASN A 154 4.34 1.80 -4.34
C ASN A 154 3.74 2.18 -2.98
N SER A 155 2.85 1.34 -2.43
CA SER A 155 2.30 1.56 -1.08
C SER A 155 3.37 1.42 0.02
N MET A 156 4.35 0.52 -0.13
CA MET A 156 5.49 0.42 0.79
C MET A 156 6.37 1.68 0.72
N ALA A 157 6.73 2.14 -0.48
CA ALA A 157 7.53 3.35 -0.66
C ALA A 157 6.84 4.58 -0.07
N TYR A 158 5.53 4.74 -0.35
CA TYR A 158 4.73 5.82 0.20
C TYR A 158 4.65 5.76 1.74
N ASN A 159 4.36 4.59 2.31
CA ASN A 159 4.30 4.41 3.76
C ASN A 159 5.62 4.78 4.45
N THR A 160 6.74 4.29 3.90
CA THR A 160 8.06 4.58 4.46
C THR A 160 8.36 6.07 4.43
N THR A 161 8.06 6.75 3.33
CA THR A 161 8.26 8.20 3.21
C THR A 161 7.38 8.95 4.21
N LEU A 162 6.08 8.64 4.26
CA LEU A 162 5.13 9.30 5.14
C LEU A 162 5.52 9.16 6.62
N THR A 163 5.85 7.94 7.06
CA THR A 163 6.24 7.68 8.46
C THR A 163 7.54 8.39 8.83
N ARG A 164 8.54 8.36 7.96
CA ARG A 164 9.83 9.02 8.21
C ARG A 164 9.71 10.54 8.27
N ASN A 165 8.97 11.12 7.33
CA ASN A 165 8.75 12.57 7.32
C ASN A 165 8.01 13.01 8.59
N GLY A 166 7.01 12.25 9.05
CA GLY A 166 6.34 12.53 10.31
C GLY A 166 7.28 12.50 11.52
N TRP A 167 8.22 11.57 11.58
CA TRP A 167 9.23 11.54 12.64
C TRP A 167 10.17 12.73 12.56
N ILE A 168 10.67 13.06 11.36
CA ILE A 168 11.56 14.21 11.14
C ILE A 168 10.86 15.50 11.55
N GLN A 169 9.60 15.70 11.12
CA GLN A 169 8.83 16.88 11.48
C GLN A 169 8.67 17.00 13.00
N THR A 170 8.27 15.89 13.68
CA THR A 170 8.14 15.90 15.15
C THR A 170 9.47 16.20 15.86
N LEU A 171 10.60 15.69 15.37
CA LEU A 171 11.92 15.97 15.94
C LEU A 171 12.35 17.42 15.73
N ASN A 172 12.05 18.04 14.58
CA ASN A 172 12.31 19.43 14.32
C ASN A 172 11.45 20.35 15.22
N ASP A 173 10.14 20.08 15.28
CA ASP A 173 9.23 20.81 16.17
C ASP A 173 9.69 20.73 17.63
N GLY A 174 10.15 19.54 18.05
CA GLY A 174 10.66 19.34 19.41
C GLY A 174 11.98 20.06 19.68
N GLU A 175 12.86 20.20 18.69
CA GLU A 175 14.08 20.99 18.80
C GLU A 175 13.74 22.47 19.01
N ASP A 176 12.83 23.02 18.21
CA ASP A 176 12.37 24.41 18.33
C ASP A 176 11.69 24.71 19.67
N MET A 177 11.06 23.69 20.27
CA MET A 177 10.36 23.77 21.56
C MET A 177 11.22 23.31 22.76
N ASN A 178 12.50 22.96 22.56
CA ASN A 178 13.39 22.39 23.56
C ASN A 178 12.84 21.10 24.24
N ILE A 179 12.22 20.23 23.46
CA ILE A 179 11.73 18.93 23.94
C ILE A 179 12.85 17.91 23.95
N GLY A 180 13.17 17.37 25.16
CA GLY A 180 14.25 16.40 25.33
C GLY A 180 13.86 14.94 25.06
N TYR A 181 12.59 14.61 25.20
CA TYR A 181 12.10 13.23 25.12
C TYR A 181 10.88 13.08 24.25
N TYR A 182 10.78 11.90 23.63
CA TYR A 182 9.74 11.51 22.69
C TYR A 182 9.24 10.11 23.04
N TYR A 183 8.09 9.72 22.51
CA TYR A 183 7.58 8.36 22.63
C TYR A 183 6.73 8.01 21.43
N ILE A 184 6.52 6.71 21.22
CA ILE A 184 5.56 6.20 20.24
C ILE A 184 4.24 5.94 20.99
N PRO A 185 3.18 6.73 20.74
CA PRO A 185 1.89 6.52 21.38
C PRO A 185 1.33 5.13 21.06
N PHE A 186 0.61 4.58 22.03
CA PHE A 186 -0.15 3.37 21.79
C PHE A 186 -1.13 3.54 20.61
N HIS A 187 -1.12 2.57 19.73
CA HIS A 187 -2.10 2.49 18.65
C HIS A 187 -2.52 1.06 18.36
N ASN A 188 -3.80 0.87 18.03
CA ASN A 188 -4.32 -0.42 17.62
C ASN A 188 -3.73 -0.87 16.29
N PHE A 189 -3.75 -2.17 16.01
CA PHE A 189 -3.18 -2.78 14.82
C PHE A 189 -1.67 -2.57 14.66
N SER A 190 -0.96 -2.44 15.78
CA SER A 190 0.50 -2.39 15.81
C SER A 190 1.08 -3.68 15.30
N CYS A 191 2.09 -3.59 14.43
CA CYS A 191 2.82 -4.78 14.02
C CYS A 191 3.62 -5.35 15.22
N PRO A 192 3.91 -6.66 15.25
CA PRO A 192 4.64 -7.29 16.35
C PRO A 192 5.96 -6.61 16.71
N HIS A 193 6.69 -6.09 15.71
CA HIS A 193 7.95 -5.37 15.94
C HIS A 193 7.75 -4.00 16.61
N CYS A 194 6.61 -3.35 16.39
CA CYS A 194 6.34 -2.01 16.94
C CYS A 194 5.77 -2.05 18.36
N ILE A 195 5.14 -3.16 18.76
CA ILE A 195 4.52 -3.28 20.09
C ILE A 195 5.53 -3.04 21.21
N ASP A 196 6.72 -3.60 21.08
CA ASP A 196 7.78 -3.52 22.10
C ASP A 196 8.43 -2.14 22.24
N HIS A 197 8.11 -1.21 21.32
CA HIS A 197 8.68 0.14 21.31
C HIS A 197 7.64 1.23 21.63
N GLN A 198 6.39 0.84 21.86
CA GLN A 198 5.35 1.80 22.20
C GLN A 198 5.38 2.13 23.70
N GLU A 199 4.92 3.35 24.01
CA GLU A 199 4.82 3.83 25.39
C GLU A 199 6.18 3.82 26.14
N ILE A 200 7.30 3.97 25.41
CA ILE A 200 8.64 4.06 25.96
C ILE A 200 9.19 5.45 25.65
N ALA A 201 9.68 6.14 26.69
CA ALA A 201 10.34 7.44 26.52
C ALA A 201 11.72 7.24 25.88
N MET A 202 12.00 7.97 24.81
CA MET A 202 13.23 7.94 24.05
C MET A 202 13.84 9.36 23.98
N SER A 203 15.16 9.47 24.08
CA SER A 203 15.85 10.73 23.80
C SER A 203 15.82 11.05 22.29
N ARG A 204 16.06 12.33 21.95
CA ARG A 204 16.20 12.74 20.55
C ARG A 204 17.28 11.93 19.81
N GLU A 205 18.40 11.66 20.48
CA GLU A 205 19.50 10.87 19.90
C GLU A 205 19.09 9.44 19.59
N GLN A 206 18.33 8.79 20.48
CA GLN A 206 17.78 7.46 20.24
C GLN A 206 16.83 7.45 19.03
N CYS A 207 15.96 8.47 18.92
CA CYS A 207 15.07 8.61 17.77
C CYS A 207 15.84 8.82 16.45
N LEU A 208 16.87 9.66 16.44
CA LEU A 208 17.72 9.89 15.27
C LEU A 208 18.50 8.63 14.86
N LYS A 209 18.98 7.85 15.84
CA LYS A 209 19.62 6.56 15.57
C LYS A 209 18.65 5.59 14.88
N LEU A 210 17.41 5.49 15.35
CA LEU A 210 16.37 4.67 14.72
C LEU A 210 16.04 5.12 13.29
N LEU A 211 16.01 6.44 13.03
CA LEU A 211 15.87 6.99 11.69
C LEU A 211 17.06 6.65 10.77
N GLY A 212 18.28 6.70 11.29
CA GLY A 212 19.52 6.40 10.57
C GLY A 212 19.62 4.92 10.15
N THR A 213 19.35 4.01 11.08
CA THR A 213 19.41 2.55 10.84
C THR A 213 18.30 2.05 9.94
N ALA A 214 17.28 2.86 9.72
CA ALA A 214 16.17 2.52 8.82
C ALA A 214 16.58 2.15 7.38
N ASN A 215 17.81 2.39 6.95
CA ASN A 215 18.34 2.01 5.64
C ASN A 215 19.09 0.67 5.63
N GLU A 216 19.41 0.09 6.78
CA GLU A 216 20.34 -1.03 6.92
C GLU A 216 19.66 -2.42 6.90
N GLY A 217 18.35 -2.48 6.75
CA GLY A 217 17.60 -3.75 6.59
C GLY A 217 17.43 -4.59 7.86
N THR A 218 17.95 -4.13 9.00
CA THR A 218 17.91 -4.84 10.31
C THR A 218 16.89 -4.24 11.28
N GLN A 219 15.75 -3.76 10.80
CA GLN A 219 14.93 -2.80 11.50
C GLN A 219 13.91 -3.40 12.45
N GLU A 220 14.00 -3.02 13.70
CA GLU A 220 12.93 -3.18 14.68
C GLU A 220 11.82 -2.14 14.47
N LEU A 221 12.18 -0.87 14.20
CA LEU A 221 11.24 0.23 13.92
C LEU A 221 11.45 0.83 12.52
N LEU A 222 10.46 1.57 12.04
CA LEU A 222 10.49 2.27 10.74
C LEU A 222 10.72 1.35 9.54
N HIS A 223 10.41 0.04 9.70
CA HIS A 223 10.42 -0.91 8.60
C HIS A 223 9.38 -0.52 7.51
N PRO A 224 9.45 -1.05 6.28
CA PRO A 224 8.62 -0.61 5.15
C PRO A 224 7.10 -0.59 5.35
N ASN A 225 6.59 -1.30 6.36
CA ASN A 225 5.17 -1.32 6.73
C ASN A 225 4.89 -0.68 8.10
N CYS A 226 5.89 -0.05 8.72
CA CYS A 226 5.73 0.64 9.99
C CYS A 226 4.79 1.85 9.84
N LYS A 227 3.92 2.04 10.83
CA LYS A 227 2.93 3.14 10.90
C LYS A 227 3.03 3.89 12.22
N CYS A 228 4.13 3.70 12.95
CA CYS A 228 4.36 4.32 14.22
C CYS A 228 4.61 5.83 14.04
N THR A 229 3.85 6.63 14.73
CA THR A 229 4.07 8.08 14.84
C THR A 229 4.92 8.39 16.05
N LEU A 230 5.65 9.48 16.01
CA LEU A 230 6.39 10.00 17.15
C LEU A 230 5.57 11.12 17.80
N SER A 231 5.64 11.24 19.13
CA SER A 231 5.00 12.29 19.90
C SER A 231 5.93 12.80 20.97
N PHE A 232 5.71 14.03 21.43
CA PHE A 232 6.46 14.61 22.55
C PHE A 232 6.14 13.90 23.85
N TYR A 233 7.17 13.63 24.64
CA TYR A 233 7.02 13.12 26.00
C TYR A 233 7.35 14.21 27.03
N ASN A 234 6.49 14.33 28.01
CA ASN A 234 6.76 15.12 29.23
C ASN A 234 6.28 14.34 30.46
N ASN A 235 6.75 14.74 31.63
CA ASN A 235 6.47 14.03 32.87
C ASN A 235 4.98 14.01 33.28
N ASN A 236 4.12 14.78 32.58
CA ASN A 236 2.66 14.76 32.80
C ASN A 236 1.97 13.66 31.98
N ILE A 237 2.67 13.04 31.03
CA ILE A 237 2.16 11.94 30.23
C ILE A 237 2.42 10.63 30.95
N ARG A 238 1.36 9.96 31.38
CA ARG A 238 1.48 8.61 31.94
C ARG A 238 1.53 7.61 30.78
N LEU A 239 2.70 7.01 30.59
CA LEU A 239 2.87 5.92 29.65
C LEU A 239 2.18 4.67 30.20
N ARG A 240 1.70 3.80 29.31
CA ARG A 240 1.08 2.53 29.70
C ARG A 240 2.17 1.54 30.10
N ASP A 241 2.00 0.92 31.24
CA ASP A 241 2.95 -0.07 31.74
C ASP A 241 2.75 -1.46 31.12
N THR A 242 1.54 -1.73 30.65
CA THR A 242 1.16 -3.05 30.12
C THR A 242 0.13 -2.95 29.00
N PHE A 243 0.24 -3.82 28.01
CA PHE A 243 -0.81 -4.09 27.03
C PHE A 243 -0.94 -5.60 26.79
N ASP A 244 -2.12 -6.01 26.39
CA ASP A 244 -2.34 -7.36 25.91
C ASP A 244 -1.71 -7.53 24.53
N ARG A 245 -0.46 -8.02 24.51
CA ARG A 245 0.32 -8.25 23.29
C ARG A 245 -0.43 -9.20 22.34
N GLN A 246 -1.00 -10.28 22.89
CA GLN A 246 -1.69 -11.28 22.08
C GLN A 246 -2.93 -10.68 21.40
N GLN A 247 -3.67 -9.83 22.11
CA GLN A 247 -4.80 -9.12 21.52
C GLN A 247 -4.35 -8.19 20.37
N LEU A 248 -3.28 -7.41 20.57
CA LEU A 248 -2.78 -6.48 19.55
C LEU A 248 -2.27 -7.21 18.29
N GLU A 249 -1.55 -8.30 18.46
CA GLU A 249 -1.10 -9.14 17.36
C GLU A 249 -2.28 -9.75 16.59
N ASN A 250 -3.32 -10.18 17.29
CA ASN A 250 -4.53 -10.68 16.67
C ASN A 250 -5.26 -9.60 15.86
N GLU A 251 -5.44 -8.41 16.42
CA GLU A 251 -6.05 -7.26 15.73
C GLU A 251 -5.24 -6.86 14.48
N TYR A 252 -3.91 -6.85 14.57
CA TYR A 252 -3.04 -6.62 13.43
C TYR A 252 -3.24 -7.68 12.34
N ASN A 253 -3.26 -8.96 12.71
CA ASN A 253 -3.43 -10.06 11.77
C ASN A 253 -4.80 -10.02 11.09
N ILE A 254 -5.87 -9.72 11.81
CA ILE A 254 -7.21 -9.51 11.25
C ILE A 254 -7.17 -8.39 10.20
N ARG A 255 -6.55 -7.26 10.50
CA ARG A 255 -6.44 -6.15 9.54
C ARG A 255 -5.69 -6.56 8.28
N GLN A 256 -4.55 -7.29 8.41
CA GLN A 256 -3.79 -7.76 7.25
C GLN A 256 -4.61 -8.71 6.38
N GLN A 257 -5.35 -9.62 7.00
CA GLN A 257 -6.23 -10.55 6.28
C GLN A 257 -7.35 -9.82 5.55
N VAL A 258 -8.04 -8.88 6.20
CA VAL A 258 -9.10 -8.07 5.56
C VAL A 258 -8.56 -7.26 4.40
N ASN A 259 -7.38 -6.64 4.53
CA ASN A 259 -6.74 -5.90 3.45
C ASN A 259 -6.44 -6.83 2.26
N THR A 260 -5.88 -8.01 2.51
CA THR A 260 -5.58 -9.02 1.49
C THR A 260 -6.85 -9.49 0.77
N LEU A 261 -7.90 -9.79 1.52
CA LEU A 261 -9.19 -10.21 0.95
C LEU A 261 -9.87 -9.08 0.17
N THR A 262 -9.72 -7.83 0.59
CA THR A 262 -10.25 -6.67 -0.15
C THR A 262 -9.56 -6.53 -1.50
N LEU A 263 -8.23 -6.65 -1.56
CA LEU A 263 -7.50 -6.65 -2.83
C LEU A 263 -7.88 -7.84 -3.72
N LYS A 264 -8.08 -9.03 -3.12
CA LYS A 264 -8.57 -10.22 -3.84
C LYS A 264 -9.96 -10.01 -4.42
N LYS A 265 -10.86 -9.35 -3.68
CA LYS A 265 -12.20 -8.99 -4.18
C LYS A 265 -12.12 -8.07 -5.41
N GLU A 266 -11.25 -7.05 -5.41
CA GLU A 266 -11.04 -6.18 -6.57
C GLU A 266 -10.51 -6.95 -7.80
N GLU A 267 -9.61 -7.92 -7.58
CA GLU A 267 -9.10 -8.80 -8.64
C GLU A 267 -10.21 -9.68 -9.23
N LEU A 268 -11.04 -10.31 -8.37
CA LEU A 268 -12.18 -11.12 -8.80
C LEU A 268 -13.20 -10.30 -9.60
N LEU A 269 -13.43 -9.03 -9.20
CA LEU A 269 -14.33 -8.14 -9.96
C LEU A 269 -13.81 -7.84 -11.37
N SER A 270 -12.50 -7.67 -11.53
CA SER A 270 -11.87 -7.51 -12.84
C SER A 270 -12.01 -8.79 -13.69
N ASP A 271 -11.74 -9.95 -13.09
CA ASP A 271 -11.85 -11.23 -13.80
C ASP A 271 -13.29 -11.53 -14.24
N ILE A 272 -14.29 -11.20 -13.39
CA ILE A 272 -15.71 -11.31 -13.75
C ILE A 272 -16.03 -10.43 -14.96
N ARG A 273 -15.54 -9.18 -15.01
CA ARG A 273 -15.78 -8.30 -16.17
C ARG A 273 -15.19 -8.88 -17.45
N ILE A 274 -13.92 -9.32 -17.39
CA ILE A 274 -13.25 -9.91 -18.55
C ILE A 274 -13.97 -11.18 -19.03
N GLN A 275 -14.31 -12.10 -18.11
CA GLN A 275 -14.98 -13.35 -18.48
C GLN A 275 -16.39 -13.14 -19.05
N LYS A 276 -17.11 -12.09 -18.59
CA LYS A 276 -18.38 -11.67 -19.18
C LYS A 276 -18.19 -11.19 -20.63
N GLU A 277 -17.20 -10.34 -20.89
CA GLU A 277 -16.87 -9.86 -22.24
C GLU A 277 -16.48 -11.03 -23.17
N LEU A 278 -15.82 -12.05 -22.64
CA LEU A 278 -15.47 -13.28 -23.37
C LEU A 278 -16.64 -14.27 -23.51
N GLY A 279 -17.82 -13.98 -22.98
CA GLY A 279 -18.99 -14.86 -23.02
C GLY A 279 -18.84 -16.16 -22.25
N ASN A 280 -18.02 -16.18 -21.20
CA ASN A 280 -17.72 -17.37 -20.39
C ASN A 280 -18.57 -17.40 -19.10
N GLN A 281 -19.88 -17.67 -19.26
CA GLN A 281 -20.83 -17.58 -18.15
C GLN A 281 -20.52 -18.55 -17.01
N ASP A 282 -20.07 -19.77 -17.30
CA ASP A 282 -19.74 -20.77 -16.27
C ASP A 282 -18.62 -20.27 -15.34
N GLU A 283 -17.60 -19.62 -15.92
CA GLU A 283 -16.52 -19.07 -15.12
C GLU A 283 -16.96 -17.80 -14.36
N VAL A 284 -17.83 -16.97 -14.94
CA VAL A 284 -18.45 -15.84 -14.25
C VAL A 284 -19.18 -16.29 -12.98
N ASP A 285 -19.92 -17.40 -13.06
CA ASP A 285 -20.68 -17.92 -11.92
C ASP A 285 -19.75 -18.47 -10.83
N LYS A 286 -18.68 -19.17 -11.19
CA LYS A 286 -17.65 -19.62 -10.26
C LYS A 286 -16.95 -18.44 -9.57
N LEU A 287 -16.55 -17.43 -10.32
CA LEU A 287 -15.90 -16.23 -9.77
C LEU A 287 -16.85 -15.44 -8.86
N ASN A 288 -18.14 -15.35 -9.19
CA ASN A 288 -19.15 -14.74 -8.32
C ASN A 288 -19.32 -15.53 -7.01
N GLN A 289 -19.26 -16.85 -7.06
CA GLN A 289 -19.29 -17.67 -5.85
C GLN A 289 -18.05 -17.42 -4.98
N GLN A 290 -16.86 -17.37 -5.58
CA GLN A 290 -15.62 -17.03 -4.87
C GLN A 290 -15.70 -15.64 -4.22
N ARG A 291 -16.23 -14.63 -4.95
CA ARG A 291 -16.41 -13.27 -4.44
C ARG A 291 -17.36 -13.23 -3.24
N ARG A 292 -18.45 -14.03 -3.26
CA ARG A 292 -19.37 -14.16 -2.11
C ARG A 292 -18.65 -14.73 -0.89
N LYS A 293 -17.84 -15.78 -1.06
CA LYS A 293 -17.02 -16.36 0.02
C LYS A 293 -16.05 -15.33 0.60
N VAL A 294 -15.32 -14.60 -0.26
CA VAL A 294 -14.42 -13.53 0.18
C VAL A 294 -15.15 -12.47 1.00
N ASN A 295 -16.34 -12.03 0.55
CA ASN A 295 -17.15 -11.06 1.30
C ASN A 295 -17.62 -11.60 2.66
N SER A 296 -17.97 -12.89 2.74
CA SER A 296 -18.33 -13.55 4.02
C SER A 296 -17.14 -13.54 4.97
N SER A 297 -15.97 -14.00 4.49
CA SER A 297 -14.75 -14.04 5.31
C SER A 297 -14.33 -12.63 5.80
N ILE A 298 -14.49 -11.59 4.98
CA ILE A 298 -14.24 -10.20 5.43
C ILE A 298 -15.15 -9.85 6.61
N LYS A 299 -16.45 -10.14 6.51
CA LYS A 299 -17.43 -9.85 7.58
C LYS A 299 -17.12 -10.64 8.85
N GLU A 300 -16.79 -11.92 8.72
CA GLU A 300 -16.43 -12.79 9.84
C GLU A 300 -15.20 -12.30 10.58
N LEU A 301 -14.14 -11.91 9.85
CA LEU A 301 -12.95 -11.33 10.45
C LEU A 301 -13.23 -10.01 11.17
N GLN A 302 -14.05 -9.13 10.57
CA GLN A 302 -14.44 -7.87 11.20
C GLN A 302 -15.22 -8.09 12.50
N GLN A 303 -16.07 -9.12 12.57
CA GLN A 303 -16.83 -9.45 13.79
C GLN A 303 -15.94 -9.95 14.94
N GLN A 304 -14.74 -10.44 14.66
CA GLN A 304 -13.78 -10.87 15.69
C GLN A 304 -13.13 -9.69 16.43
N LEU A 305 -13.23 -8.47 15.89
CA LEU A 305 -12.69 -7.28 16.56
C LEU A 305 -13.61 -6.86 17.73
N PRO A 306 -13.03 -6.52 18.90
CA PRO A 306 -13.78 -6.36 20.14
C PRO A 306 -14.71 -5.13 20.15
N THR A 307 -14.37 -4.09 19.42
CA THR A 307 -15.15 -2.85 19.41
C THR A 307 -15.66 -2.48 18.01
N GLU A 308 -16.79 -1.79 17.96
CA GLU A 308 -17.34 -1.27 16.71
C GLU A 308 -16.40 -0.24 16.05
N GLU A 309 -15.67 0.52 16.86
CA GLU A 309 -14.66 1.47 16.37
C GLU A 309 -13.53 0.75 15.62
N LEU A 310 -12.96 -0.32 16.18
CA LEU A 310 -11.95 -1.14 15.50
C LEU A 310 -12.49 -1.79 14.23
N ARG A 311 -13.74 -2.26 14.25
CA ARG A 311 -14.40 -2.79 13.04
C ARG A 311 -14.49 -1.74 11.94
N LYS A 312 -14.84 -0.50 12.26
CA LYS A 312 -14.92 0.62 11.31
C LYS A 312 -13.55 1.00 10.73
N GLN A 313 -12.49 0.93 11.52
CA GLN A 313 -11.10 1.19 11.06
C GLN A 313 -10.59 0.18 10.04
N VAL A 314 -11.18 -1.01 9.99
CA VAL A 314 -10.82 -2.07 9.04
C VAL A 314 -11.66 -1.99 7.76
N VAL A 315 -12.80 -1.28 7.82
CA VAL A 315 -13.65 -1.03 6.63
C VAL A 315 -13.17 0.23 5.94
N ILE A 316 -12.63 0.06 4.74
CA ILE A 316 -12.37 1.20 3.85
C ILE A 316 -13.56 1.35 2.94
N ARG A 317 -14.26 2.46 3.14
CA ARG A 317 -15.38 2.90 2.32
C ARG A 317 -14.92 3.40 0.96
#